data_2c8e748b7d6a0b3bc8874ba227531183
#
_entry.id   2c8e748b7d6a0b3bc8874ba227531183
#
_cell.length_a   1.000
_cell.length_b   1.000
_cell.length_c   1.000
_cell.angle_alpha   90.00
_cell.angle_beta   90.00
_cell.angle_gamma   90.00
#
_symmetry.space_group_name_H-M   'P 1'
#
loop_
_entity.id
_entity.type
_entity.pdbx_description
1 polymer ?
#
loop_
_entity_poly.entity_id
_entity_poly.type
_entity_poly.pdbx_seq_one_letter_code
_entity_poly.pdbx_strand_id
1 'polypeptide(L)'
;MSAARRIAARELGALHRTGALWAFLGTLGLVQGLHLLAFAVDERRTSERALAIFFHHGAYVMEAAGLVLALTLVVMGTPADMLWRTAPIRAHQRIAGRFIAGAVATGLGVLASMHLAALVLWSGYGSVGHLVAGGVGWFLAGVLGLALGLAGTAFLRRPLAGAIAGGCLLVALELMPMVADRVRPGWRAVLTEAAPVWAHNDAFRRGILDLSDAVFLLGLTYAALVAASVGQEDRRWAP
;
A
#
# COMPACT_ATOMS: atom_id res chain seq x y z
N MET A 1 -20.44 2.07 18.23
CA MET A 1 -19.29 1.85 17.34
C MET A 1 -19.58 0.67 16.42
N SER A 2 -19.30 0.79 15.11
CA SER A 2 -19.47 -0.32 14.16
C SER A 2 -18.49 -1.48 14.46
N ALA A 3 -18.85 -2.70 14.04
CA ALA A 3 -17.99 -3.87 14.23
C ALA A 3 -16.59 -3.66 13.60
N ALA A 4 -16.53 -3.05 12.41
CA ALA A 4 -15.26 -2.75 11.74
C ALA A 4 -14.35 -1.85 12.59
N ARG A 5 -14.89 -0.81 13.25
CA ARG A 5 -14.08 0.07 14.12
C ARG A 5 -13.53 -0.66 15.35
N ARG A 6 -14.30 -1.56 15.95
CA ARG A 6 -13.83 -2.38 17.08
C ARG A 6 -12.71 -3.33 16.66
N ILE A 7 -12.82 -3.91 15.47
CA ILE A 7 -11.79 -4.77 14.90
C ILE A 7 -10.53 -3.94 14.62
N ALA A 8 -10.66 -2.78 13.97
CA ALA A 8 -9.54 -1.90 13.69
C ALA A 8 -8.78 -1.48 14.95
N ALA A 9 -9.49 -1.04 15.98
CA ALA A 9 -8.89 -0.64 17.25
C ALA A 9 -8.12 -1.80 17.92
N ARG A 10 -8.67 -3.01 17.85
CA ARG A 10 -8.03 -4.21 18.38
C ARG A 10 -6.77 -4.58 17.60
N GLU A 11 -6.83 -4.59 16.26
CA GLU A 11 -5.68 -4.92 15.40
C GLU A 11 -4.55 -3.89 15.58
N LEU A 12 -4.86 -2.60 15.63
CA LEU A 12 -3.89 -1.55 15.95
C LEU A 12 -3.28 -1.74 17.34
N GLY A 13 -4.09 -2.04 18.33
CA GLY A 13 -3.61 -2.34 19.67
C GLY A 13 -2.73 -3.59 19.72
N ALA A 14 -3.00 -4.60 18.89
CA ALA A 14 -2.16 -5.78 18.76
C ALA A 14 -0.82 -5.44 18.10
N LEU A 15 -0.84 -4.72 16.97
CA LEU A 15 0.38 -4.25 16.29
C LEU A 15 1.31 -3.45 17.24
N HIS A 16 0.72 -2.57 18.06
CA HIS A 16 1.48 -1.78 19.03
C HIS A 16 2.08 -2.63 20.14
N ARG A 17 1.25 -3.48 20.79
CA ARG A 17 1.69 -4.30 21.95
C ARG A 17 2.71 -5.37 21.60
N THR A 18 2.64 -5.93 20.39
CA THR A 18 3.61 -6.94 19.94
C THR A 18 4.93 -6.33 19.40
N GLY A 19 5.02 -5.01 19.32
CA GLY A 19 6.16 -4.32 18.71
C GLY A 19 6.15 -4.34 17.19
N ALA A 20 5.20 -5.03 16.54
CA ALA A 20 5.15 -5.15 15.07
C ALA A 20 5.00 -3.81 14.37
N LEU A 21 4.25 -2.87 14.95
CA LEU A 21 4.14 -1.51 14.42
C LEU A 21 5.50 -0.80 14.43
N TRP A 22 6.24 -0.90 15.53
CA TRP A 22 7.56 -0.26 15.66
C TRP A 22 8.61 -0.89 14.75
N ALA A 23 8.58 -2.23 14.62
CA ALA A 23 9.41 -2.93 13.65
C ALA A 23 9.09 -2.53 12.22
N PHE A 24 7.80 -2.40 11.87
CA PHE A 24 7.35 -1.91 10.57
C PHE A 24 7.86 -0.49 10.29
N LEU A 25 7.66 0.46 11.22
CA LEU A 25 8.08 1.85 11.07
C LEU A 25 9.62 1.96 10.97
N GLY A 26 10.36 1.23 11.81
CA GLY A 26 11.82 1.23 11.81
C GLY A 26 12.39 0.64 10.52
N THR A 27 11.85 -0.49 10.05
CA THR A 27 12.28 -1.12 8.78
C THR A 27 11.96 -0.20 7.60
N LEU A 28 10.76 0.39 7.56
CA LEU A 28 10.37 1.32 6.51
C LEU A 28 11.28 2.55 6.49
N GLY A 29 11.56 3.14 7.65
CA GLY A 29 12.46 4.28 7.78
C GLY A 29 13.88 3.95 7.32
N LEU A 30 14.40 2.76 7.67
CA LEU A 30 15.70 2.29 7.21
C LEU A 30 15.73 2.10 5.69
N VAL A 31 14.75 1.42 5.12
CA VAL A 31 14.66 1.18 3.67
C VAL A 31 14.56 2.50 2.91
N GLN A 32 13.69 3.42 3.36
CA GLN A 32 13.55 4.73 2.74
C GLN A 32 14.80 5.59 2.90
N GLY A 33 15.48 5.52 4.04
CA GLY A 33 16.77 6.19 4.26
C GLY A 33 17.88 5.68 3.34
N LEU A 34 18.03 4.37 3.21
CA LEU A 34 18.98 3.75 2.29
C LEU A 34 18.62 4.10 0.82
N HIS A 35 17.33 4.11 0.50
CA HIS A 35 16.85 4.51 -0.81
C HIS A 35 17.20 5.96 -1.13
N LEU A 36 16.99 6.88 -0.20
CA LEU A 36 17.37 8.28 -0.34
C LEU A 36 18.87 8.42 -0.63
N LEU A 37 19.70 7.74 0.15
CA LEU A 37 21.15 7.77 -0.02
C LEU A 37 21.59 7.18 -1.37
N ALA A 38 20.98 6.07 -1.78
CA ALA A 38 21.40 5.36 -2.99
C ALA A 38 21.00 6.05 -4.30
N PHE A 39 19.83 6.70 -4.33
CA PHE A 39 19.24 7.15 -5.59
C PHE A 39 18.92 8.64 -5.66
N ALA A 40 18.67 9.28 -4.53
CA ALA A 40 18.25 10.68 -4.52
C ALA A 40 19.41 11.65 -4.22
N VAL A 41 20.38 11.25 -3.40
CA VAL A 41 21.54 12.07 -3.05
C VAL A 41 22.66 11.85 -4.08
N ASP A 42 22.63 12.66 -5.13
CA ASP A 42 23.70 12.75 -6.11
C ASP A 42 24.04 14.25 -6.25
N GLU A 43 25.30 14.62 -6.05
CA GLU A 43 25.79 16.01 -6.07
C GLU A 43 25.44 16.80 -7.34
N ARG A 44 25.11 16.09 -8.44
CA ARG A 44 24.74 16.70 -9.72
C ARG A 44 23.23 16.90 -9.90
N ARG A 45 22.40 16.50 -8.94
CA ARG A 45 20.93 16.58 -9.06
C ARG A 45 20.38 17.78 -8.32
N THR A 46 19.39 18.43 -8.93
CA THR A 46 18.59 19.45 -8.22
C THR A 46 17.72 18.77 -7.15
N SER A 47 17.41 19.49 -6.06
CA SER A 47 16.56 18.99 -4.98
C SER A 47 15.19 18.52 -5.47
N GLU A 48 14.61 19.21 -6.46
CA GLU A 48 13.34 18.84 -7.08
C GLU A 48 13.43 17.47 -7.76
N ARG A 49 14.50 17.23 -8.52
CA ARG A 49 14.72 15.94 -9.18
C ARG A 49 14.99 14.82 -8.17
N ALA A 50 15.73 15.12 -7.10
CA ALA A 50 15.97 14.19 -6.01
C ALA A 50 14.66 13.79 -5.32
N LEU A 51 13.78 14.75 -5.03
CA LEU A 51 12.45 14.49 -4.46
C LEU A 51 11.57 13.67 -5.42
N ALA A 52 11.54 14.02 -6.71
CA ALA A 52 10.75 13.27 -7.70
C ALA A 52 11.19 11.80 -7.80
N ILE A 53 12.49 11.52 -7.75
CA ILE A 53 13.03 10.16 -7.74
C ILE A 53 12.69 9.46 -6.44
N PHE A 54 12.85 10.14 -5.31
CA PHE A 54 12.54 9.61 -3.99
C PHE A 54 11.08 9.21 -3.88
N PHE A 55 10.16 10.07 -4.30
CA PHE A 55 8.73 9.77 -4.28
C PHE A 55 8.32 8.70 -5.29
N HIS A 56 8.94 8.66 -6.46
CA HIS A 56 8.64 7.64 -7.46
C HIS A 56 8.98 6.23 -6.96
N HIS A 57 10.23 6.00 -6.61
CA HIS A 57 10.65 4.67 -6.15
C HIS A 57 10.10 4.35 -4.77
N GLY A 58 9.96 5.35 -3.91
CA GLY A 58 9.37 5.17 -2.58
C GLY A 58 7.93 4.68 -2.62
N ALA A 59 7.18 4.94 -3.70
CA ALA A 59 5.84 4.40 -3.88
C ALA A 59 5.85 2.87 -4.01
N TYR A 60 6.79 2.28 -4.76
CA TYR A 60 6.96 0.82 -4.82
C TYR A 60 7.34 0.22 -3.47
N VAL A 61 8.16 0.93 -2.68
CA VAL A 61 8.48 0.52 -1.31
C VAL A 61 7.23 0.52 -0.44
N MET A 62 6.36 1.52 -0.61
CA MET A 62 5.10 1.61 0.14
C MET A 62 4.11 0.52 -0.26
N GLU A 63 4.02 0.16 -1.54
CA GLU A 63 3.22 -0.99 -2.00
C GLU A 63 3.70 -2.29 -1.35
N ALA A 64 5.00 -2.56 -1.40
CA ALA A 64 5.59 -3.74 -0.77
C ALA A 64 5.37 -3.73 0.76
N ALA A 65 5.50 -2.58 1.41
CA ALA A 65 5.23 -2.42 2.83
C ALA A 65 3.75 -2.72 3.17
N GLY A 66 2.82 -2.30 2.32
CA GLY A 66 1.40 -2.62 2.44
C GLY A 66 1.12 -4.13 2.37
N LEU A 67 1.76 -4.86 1.45
CA LEU A 67 1.67 -6.32 1.37
C LEU A 67 2.18 -7.01 2.63
N VAL A 68 3.34 -6.58 3.14
CA VAL A 68 3.92 -7.12 4.39
C VAL A 68 2.98 -6.85 5.57
N LEU A 69 2.39 -5.66 5.62
CA LEU A 69 1.45 -5.29 6.68
C LEU A 69 0.16 -6.12 6.60
N ALA A 70 -0.33 -6.42 5.39
CA ALA A 70 -1.47 -7.33 5.20
C ALA A 70 -1.18 -8.72 5.76
N LEU A 71 -0.01 -9.28 5.43
CA LEU A 71 0.42 -10.58 5.96
C LEU A 71 0.51 -10.54 7.48
N THR A 72 1.12 -9.50 8.06
CA THR A 72 1.26 -9.33 9.50
C THR A 72 -0.10 -9.30 10.20
N LEU A 73 -1.04 -8.51 9.72
CA LEU A 73 -2.40 -8.42 10.27
C LEU A 73 -3.15 -9.75 10.20
N VAL A 74 -2.98 -10.50 9.13
CA VAL A 74 -3.65 -11.81 8.99
C VAL A 74 -3.03 -12.84 9.93
N VAL A 75 -1.71 -12.91 10.02
CA VAL A 75 -1.01 -13.86 10.89
C VAL A 75 -1.32 -13.57 12.37
N MET A 76 -1.27 -12.31 12.78
CA MET A 76 -1.56 -11.90 14.15
C MET A 76 -3.05 -12.05 14.51
N GLY A 77 -3.95 -11.90 13.54
CA GLY A 77 -5.39 -12.05 13.72
C GLY A 77 -5.86 -13.49 13.84
N THR A 78 -5.06 -14.48 13.46
CA THR A 78 -5.47 -15.90 13.38
C THR A 78 -6.07 -16.45 14.69
N PRO A 79 -5.52 -16.19 15.90
CA PRO A 79 -6.12 -16.69 17.15
C PRO A 79 -7.53 -16.12 17.42
N ALA A 80 -7.76 -14.89 17.00
CA ALA A 80 -9.06 -14.24 17.17
C ALA A 80 -10.07 -14.62 16.09
N ASP A 81 -9.59 -15.01 14.91
CA ASP A 81 -10.46 -15.44 13.82
C ASP A 81 -11.28 -16.68 14.22
N MET A 82 -10.75 -17.54 15.07
CA MET A 82 -11.52 -18.67 15.62
C MET A 82 -12.74 -18.21 16.42
N LEU A 83 -12.57 -17.20 17.28
CA LEU A 83 -13.67 -16.62 18.05
C LEU A 83 -14.66 -15.85 17.15
N TRP A 84 -14.18 -15.23 16.09
CA TRP A 84 -15.04 -14.47 15.19
C TRP A 84 -15.80 -15.33 14.17
N ARG A 85 -15.41 -16.60 13.98
CA ARG A 85 -16.19 -17.55 13.18
C ARG A 85 -17.53 -17.85 13.83
N THR A 86 -17.58 -17.84 15.16
CA THR A 86 -18.81 -18.06 15.94
C THR A 86 -19.61 -16.77 16.19
N ALA A 87 -19.02 -15.60 15.98
CA ALA A 87 -19.69 -14.31 16.15
C ALA A 87 -20.45 -13.90 14.87
N PRO A 88 -21.59 -13.19 15.00
CA PRO A 88 -22.37 -12.71 13.85
C PRO A 88 -21.72 -11.52 13.15
N ILE A 89 -20.43 -11.64 12.79
CA ILE A 89 -19.67 -10.61 12.11
C ILE A 89 -19.54 -10.99 10.64
N ARG A 90 -19.98 -10.10 9.75
CA ARG A 90 -19.91 -10.30 8.30
C ARG A 90 -18.46 -10.20 7.80
N ALA A 91 -18.12 -10.92 6.70
CA ALA A 91 -16.79 -10.93 6.10
C ALA A 91 -16.28 -9.52 5.76
N HIS A 92 -17.09 -8.69 5.13
CA HIS A 92 -16.71 -7.32 4.79
C HIS A 92 -16.37 -6.46 6.01
N GLN A 93 -17.01 -6.67 7.18
CA GLN A 93 -16.68 -5.93 8.40
C GLN A 93 -15.31 -6.31 8.97
N ARG A 94 -14.92 -7.58 8.81
CA ARG A 94 -13.57 -8.05 9.19
C ARG A 94 -12.49 -7.49 8.28
N ILE A 95 -12.70 -7.57 6.96
CA ILE A 95 -11.78 -7.01 5.98
C ILE A 95 -11.66 -5.50 6.17
N ALA A 96 -12.77 -4.78 6.28
CA ALA A 96 -12.76 -3.33 6.53
C ALA A 96 -12.03 -2.97 7.82
N GLY A 97 -12.21 -3.72 8.91
CA GLY A 97 -11.52 -3.48 10.17
C GLY A 97 -10.00 -3.67 10.05
N ARG A 98 -9.54 -4.73 9.40
CA ARG A 98 -8.11 -4.97 9.13
C ARG A 98 -7.54 -3.90 8.19
N PHE A 99 -8.28 -3.56 7.14
CA PHE A 99 -7.87 -2.51 6.21
C PHE A 99 -7.71 -1.17 6.91
N ILE A 100 -8.66 -0.75 7.75
CA ILE A 100 -8.55 0.51 8.52
C ILE A 100 -7.32 0.47 9.43
N ALA A 101 -7.07 -0.63 10.13
CA ALA A 101 -5.88 -0.76 10.97
C ALA A 101 -4.59 -0.63 10.16
N GLY A 102 -4.50 -1.33 9.03
CA GLY A 102 -3.36 -1.26 8.13
C GLY A 102 -3.21 0.13 7.50
N ALA A 103 -4.30 0.77 7.07
CA ALA A 103 -4.26 2.12 6.51
C ALA A 103 -3.73 3.16 7.52
N VAL A 104 -4.13 3.05 8.80
CA VAL A 104 -3.56 3.90 9.87
C VAL A 104 -2.07 3.63 10.04
N ALA A 105 -1.63 2.37 10.08
CA ALA A 105 -0.22 2.03 10.19
C ALA A 105 0.59 2.51 8.96
N THR A 106 0.03 2.38 7.74
CA THR A 106 0.61 2.93 6.51
C THR A 106 0.74 4.45 6.59
N GLY A 107 -0.32 5.15 7.03
CA GLY A 107 -0.29 6.60 7.23
C GLY A 107 0.79 7.05 8.22
N LEU A 108 0.95 6.33 9.33
CA LEU A 108 2.05 6.57 10.27
C LEU A 108 3.42 6.32 9.63
N GLY A 109 3.55 5.29 8.78
CA GLY A 109 4.76 5.01 8.01
C GLY A 109 5.10 6.12 7.03
N VAL A 110 4.11 6.64 6.31
CA VAL A 110 4.27 7.81 5.43
C VAL A 110 4.76 9.02 6.25
N LEU A 111 4.05 9.38 7.32
CA LEU A 111 4.42 10.51 8.17
C LEU A 111 5.83 10.36 8.74
N ALA A 112 6.17 9.16 9.21
CA ALA A 112 7.52 8.88 9.71
C ALA A 112 8.60 8.99 8.61
N SER A 113 8.27 8.73 7.35
CA SER A 113 9.21 8.84 6.22
C SER A 113 9.30 10.27 5.66
N MET A 114 8.31 11.14 5.91
CA MET A 114 8.29 12.51 5.39
C MET A 114 9.43 13.38 5.93
N HIS A 115 10.02 13.06 7.08
CA HIS A 115 11.18 13.78 7.58
C HIS A 115 12.39 13.70 6.63
N LEU A 116 12.56 12.58 5.91
CA LEU A 116 13.62 12.43 4.92
C LEU A 116 13.42 13.36 3.71
N ALA A 117 12.17 13.43 3.21
CA ALA A 117 11.83 14.36 2.14
C ALA A 117 11.93 15.82 2.59
N ALA A 118 11.59 16.11 3.85
CA ALA A 118 11.74 17.44 4.44
C ALA A 118 13.22 17.85 4.54
N LEU A 119 14.14 16.94 4.84
CA LEU A 119 15.58 17.22 4.84
C LEU A 119 16.08 17.59 3.43
N VAL A 120 15.62 16.88 2.39
CA VAL A 120 15.94 17.22 1.00
C VAL A 120 15.37 18.58 0.63
N LEU A 121 14.15 18.88 1.06
CA LEU A 121 13.52 20.17 0.82
C LEU A 121 14.28 21.32 1.51
N TRP A 122 14.78 21.11 2.72
CA TRP A 122 15.54 22.10 3.49
C TRP A 122 16.87 22.48 2.82
N SER A 123 17.51 21.51 2.14
CA SER A 123 18.80 21.71 1.47
C SER A 123 18.71 22.37 0.10
N GLY A 124 17.50 22.67 -0.43
CA GLY A 124 17.38 23.18 -1.80
C GLY A 124 16.00 23.70 -2.21
N TYR A 125 15.79 23.77 -3.52
CA TYR A 125 14.59 24.36 -4.13
C TYR A 125 13.53 23.26 -4.33
N GLY A 126 12.66 23.08 -3.37
CA GLY A 126 11.46 22.26 -3.50
C GLY A 126 10.26 23.03 -2.95
N SER A 127 9.05 22.55 -3.21
CA SER A 127 7.82 23.13 -2.66
C SER A 127 7.17 22.20 -1.65
N VAL A 128 6.45 22.77 -0.69
CA VAL A 128 5.61 22.00 0.24
C VAL A 128 4.60 21.12 -0.53
N GLY A 129 4.19 21.56 -1.73
CA GLY A 129 3.35 20.77 -2.63
C GLY A 129 3.93 19.39 -2.95
N HIS A 130 5.25 19.27 -3.15
CA HIS A 130 5.91 17.98 -3.37
C HIS A 130 5.79 17.07 -2.16
N LEU A 131 5.92 17.59 -0.93
CA LEU A 131 5.74 16.79 0.29
C LEU A 131 4.31 16.27 0.42
N VAL A 132 3.33 17.15 0.22
CA VAL A 132 1.92 16.79 0.39
C VAL A 132 1.50 15.82 -0.71
N ALA A 133 1.74 16.15 -1.97
CA ALA A 133 1.35 15.28 -3.08
C ALA A 133 2.10 13.95 -3.06
N GLY A 134 3.42 13.96 -2.86
CA GLY A 134 4.22 12.74 -2.74
C GLY A 134 3.78 11.87 -1.57
N GLY A 135 3.46 12.47 -0.41
CA GLY A 135 2.92 11.75 0.75
C GLY A 135 1.55 11.12 0.47
N VAL A 136 0.67 11.80 -0.26
CA VAL A 136 -0.61 11.26 -0.70
C VAL A 136 -0.38 10.09 -1.66
N GLY A 137 0.49 10.23 -2.67
CA GLY A 137 0.84 9.14 -3.59
C GLY A 137 1.39 7.91 -2.86
N TRP A 138 2.28 8.09 -1.91
CA TRP A 138 2.80 7.01 -1.07
C TRP A 138 1.73 6.33 -0.24
N PHE A 139 0.83 7.12 0.36
CA PHE A 139 -0.28 6.56 1.11
C PHE A 139 -1.20 5.72 0.23
N LEU A 140 -1.56 6.22 -0.95
CA LEU A 140 -2.42 5.50 -1.90
C LEU A 140 -1.76 4.21 -2.41
N ALA A 141 -0.47 4.25 -2.76
CA ALA A 141 0.29 3.07 -3.13
C ALA A 141 0.33 2.03 -2.00
N GLY A 142 0.62 2.47 -0.77
CA GLY A 142 0.68 1.59 0.39
C GLY A 142 -0.66 0.93 0.75
N VAL A 143 -1.78 1.67 0.67
CA VAL A 143 -3.11 1.07 0.93
C VAL A 143 -3.57 0.17 -0.20
N LEU A 144 -3.12 0.39 -1.44
CA LEU A 144 -3.34 -0.53 -2.55
C LEU A 144 -2.61 -1.87 -2.31
N GLY A 145 -1.31 -1.82 -1.98
CA GLY A 145 -0.54 -3.02 -1.62
C GLY A 145 -1.17 -3.78 -0.45
N LEU A 146 -1.63 -3.06 0.59
CA LEU A 146 -2.37 -3.64 1.71
C LEU A 146 -3.66 -4.34 1.24
N ALA A 147 -4.46 -3.72 0.38
CA ALA A 147 -5.72 -4.28 -0.09
C ALA A 147 -5.50 -5.53 -0.96
N LEU A 148 -4.51 -5.52 -1.85
CA LEU A 148 -4.14 -6.67 -2.67
C LEU A 148 -3.59 -7.82 -1.81
N GLY A 149 -2.79 -7.52 -0.79
CA GLY A 149 -2.33 -8.50 0.18
C GLY A 149 -3.49 -9.14 0.96
N LEU A 150 -4.45 -8.35 1.44
CA LEU A 150 -5.67 -8.85 2.09
C LEU A 150 -6.52 -9.70 1.14
N ALA A 151 -6.64 -9.30 -0.14
CA ALA A 151 -7.35 -10.08 -1.14
C ALA A 151 -6.68 -11.44 -1.37
N GLY A 152 -5.39 -11.46 -1.64
CA GLY A 152 -4.63 -12.69 -1.82
C GLY A 152 -4.75 -13.64 -0.63
N THR A 153 -4.61 -13.12 0.60
CA THR A 153 -4.77 -13.91 1.83
C THR A 153 -6.22 -14.36 2.06
N ALA A 154 -7.21 -13.69 1.49
CA ALA A 154 -8.60 -14.12 1.55
C ALA A 154 -8.91 -15.31 0.64
N PHE A 155 -8.26 -15.45 -0.48
CA PHE A 155 -8.47 -16.58 -1.41
C PHE A 155 -7.62 -17.82 -1.07
N LEU A 156 -6.42 -17.65 -0.55
CA LEU A 156 -5.53 -18.75 -0.24
C LEU A 156 -5.55 -19.13 1.24
N ARG A 157 -5.54 -20.43 1.54
CA ARG A 157 -5.62 -20.93 2.93
C ARG A 157 -4.37 -20.59 3.76
N ARG A 158 -3.22 -20.43 3.11
CA ARG A 158 -1.95 -20.11 3.75
C ARG A 158 -1.68 -18.60 3.63
N PRO A 159 -1.57 -17.86 4.74
CA PRO A 159 -1.39 -16.40 4.69
C PRO A 159 -0.20 -15.95 3.84
N LEU A 160 0.94 -16.65 3.95
CA LEU A 160 2.13 -16.32 3.17
C LEU A 160 1.90 -16.52 1.66
N ALA A 161 1.31 -17.65 1.26
CA ALA A 161 0.97 -17.88 -0.15
C ALA A 161 0.00 -16.84 -0.69
N GLY A 162 -0.95 -16.40 0.15
CA GLY A 162 -1.88 -15.34 -0.18
C GLY A 162 -1.19 -13.99 -0.38
N ALA A 163 -0.29 -13.62 0.52
CA ALA A 163 0.49 -12.38 0.37
C ALA A 163 1.37 -12.42 -0.89
N ILE A 164 2.00 -13.55 -1.18
CA ILE A 164 2.78 -13.75 -2.42
C ILE A 164 1.86 -13.59 -3.65
N ALA A 165 0.69 -14.21 -3.66
CA ALA A 165 -0.25 -14.08 -4.79
C ALA A 165 -0.71 -12.63 -4.99
N GLY A 166 -1.00 -11.88 -3.91
CA GLY A 166 -1.28 -10.45 -3.97
C GLY A 166 -0.11 -9.65 -4.53
N GLY A 167 1.12 -9.98 -4.11
CA GLY A 167 2.35 -9.38 -4.63
C GLY A 167 2.60 -9.71 -6.10
N CYS A 168 2.38 -10.95 -6.52
CA CYS A 168 2.48 -11.32 -7.94
C CYS A 168 1.48 -10.56 -8.81
N LEU A 169 0.25 -10.36 -8.31
CA LEU A 169 -0.75 -9.56 -9.02
C LEU A 169 -0.30 -8.10 -9.14
N LEU A 170 0.22 -7.51 -8.06
CA LEU A 170 0.76 -6.16 -8.07
C LEU A 170 1.90 -6.01 -9.08
N VAL A 171 2.89 -6.90 -9.03
CA VAL A 171 4.01 -6.90 -9.98
C VAL A 171 3.51 -7.09 -11.42
N ALA A 172 2.52 -7.96 -11.64
CA ALA A 172 1.93 -8.14 -12.96
C ALA A 172 1.30 -6.85 -13.49
N LEU A 173 0.59 -6.10 -12.64
CA LEU A 173 0.02 -4.79 -13.01
C LEU A 173 1.14 -3.78 -13.34
N GLU A 174 2.20 -3.69 -12.52
CA GLU A 174 3.32 -2.78 -12.76
C GLU A 174 4.12 -3.12 -14.02
N LEU A 175 4.12 -4.38 -14.46
CA LEU A 175 4.78 -4.80 -15.69
C LEU A 175 3.91 -4.66 -16.95
N MET A 176 2.63 -4.29 -16.82
CA MET A 176 1.74 -4.11 -17.98
C MET A 176 2.25 -3.13 -19.04
N PRO A 177 2.89 -1.99 -18.71
CA PRO A 177 3.46 -1.08 -19.70
C PRO A 177 4.51 -1.75 -20.60
N MET A 178 5.31 -2.68 -20.06
CA MET A 178 6.31 -3.42 -20.84
C MET A 178 5.67 -4.35 -21.87
N VAL A 179 4.48 -4.88 -21.56
CA VAL A 179 3.70 -5.71 -22.48
C VAL A 179 2.96 -4.84 -23.48
N ALA A 180 2.55 -3.63 -23.07
CA ALA A 180 1.80 -2.70 -23.91
C ALA A 180 2.54 -2.34 -25.21
N ASP A 181 3.87 -2.27 -25.18
CA ASP A 181 4.67 -1.98 -26.36
C ASP A 181 4.66 -3.11 -27.43
N ARG A 182 4.20 -4.31 -27.05
CA ARG A 182 4.16 -5.51 -27.91
C ARG A 182 2.78 -5.87 -28.42
N VAL A 183 1.74 -5.12 -28.02
CA VAL A 183 0.35 -5.41 -28.41
C VAL A 183 -0.19 -4.35 -29.40
N ARG A 184 -1.35 -4.69 -29.98
CA ARG A 184 -2.03 -3.79 -30.93
C ARG A 184 -2.37 -2.43 -30.29
N PRO A 185 -2.38 -1.34 -31.07
CA PRO A 185 -2.56 0.03 -30.56
C PRO A 185 -3.78 0.22 -29.64
N GLY A 186 -4.90 -0.46 -29.92
CA GLY A 186 -6.12 -0.35 -29.10
C GLY A 186 -5.98 -0.85 -27.66
N TRP A 187 -5.12 -1.83 -27.42
CA TRP A 187 -4.86 -2.38 -26.08
C TRP A 187 -3.70 -1.68 -25.38
N ARG A 188 -2.85 -1.01 -26.13
CA ARG A 188 -1.65 -0.35 -25.58
C ARG A 188 -2.01 0.66 -24.49
N ALA A 189 -2.96 1.55 -24.76
CA ALA A 189 -3.40 2.56 -23.80
C ALA A 189 -3.94 1.90 -22.52
N VAL A 190 -4.81 0.90 -22.64
CA VAL A 190 -5.41 0.20 -21.50
C VAL A 190 -4.34 -0.46 -20.62
N LEU A 191 -3.36 -1.14 -21.25
CA LEU A 191 -2.30 -1.81 -20.50
C LEU A 191 -1.34 -0.84 -19.85
N THR A 192 -1.04 0.30 -20.48
CA THR A 192 -0.18 1.33 -19.90
C THR A 192 -0.84 1.96 -18.69
N GLU A 193 -2.14 2.26 -18.79
CA GLU A 193 -2.92 2.85 -17.71
C GLU A 193 -3.25 1.85 -16.57
N ALA A 194 -3.04 0.55 -16.79
CA ALA A 194 -3.30 -0.46 -15.75
C ALA A 194 -2.24 -0.50 -14.64
N ALA A 195 -1.05 0.10 -14.85
CA ALA A 195 0.04 0.08 -13.88
C ALA A 195 -0.16 1.17 -12.80
N PRO A 196 -0.36 0.79 -11.50
CA PRO A 196 -0.74 1.75 -10.47
C PRO A 196 0.29 2.85 -10.23
N VAL A 197 1.55 2.49 -9.97
CA VAL A 197 2.60 3.48 -9.68
C VAL A 197 3.16 4.07 -10.97
N TRP A 198 3.39 3.24 -11.98
CA TRP A 198 3.98 3.71 -13.23
C TRP A 198 3.14 4.78 -13.92
N ALA A 199 1.83 4.56 -14.07
CA ALA A 199 0.93 5.48 -14.76
C ALA A 199 0.38 6.59 -13.85
N HIS A 200 0.05 6.24 -12.59
CA HIS A 200 -0.75 7.11 -11.71
C HIS A 200 0.02 7.75 -10.55
N ASN A 201 1.34 7.56 -10.45
CA ASN A 201 2.15 8.25 -9.44
C ASN A 201 2.96 9.43 -10.01
N ASP A 202 2.93 9.64 -11.32
CA ASP A 202 3.75 10.68 -11.97
C ASP A 202 3.36 12.09 -11.55
N ALA A 203 2.06 12.39 -11.45
CA ALA A 203 1.57 13.68 -10.96
C ALA A 203 1.98 13.92 -9.50
N PHE A 204 1.79 12.94 -8.62
CA PHE A 204 2.11 13.05 -7.20
C PHE A 204 3.61 13.32 -6.96
N ARG A 205 4.51 12.63 -7.68
CA ARG A 205 5.95 12.84 -7.55
C ARG A 205 6.41 14.22 -8.04
N ARG A 206 5.63 14.89 -8.90
CA ARG A 206 5.87 16.26 -9.37
C ARG A 206 5.23 17.32 -8.46
N GLY A 207 4.60 16.92 -7.36
CA GLY A 207 3.94 17.83 -6.43
C GLY A 207 2.52 18.23 -6.85
N ILE A 208 1.91 17.51 -7.79
CA ILE A 208 0.56 17.76 -8.31
C ILE A 208 -0.39 16.71 -7.73
N LEU A 209 -1.49 17.18 -7.12
CA LEU A 209 -2.59 16.32 -6.69
C LEU A 209 -3.54 16.13 -7.88
N ASP A 210 -3.39 15.04 -8.61
CA ASP A 210 -4.32 14.68 -9.67
C ASP A 210 -5.46 13.83 -9.11
N LEU A 211 -6.69 14.29 -9.31
CA LEU A 211 -7.88 13.63 -8.81
C LEU A 211 -8.17 12.33 -9.58
N SER A 212 -7.86 12.29 -10.88
CA SER A 212 -8.10 11.10 -11.70
C SER A 212 -7.23 9.94 -11.24
N ASP A 213 -5.95 10.21 -10.96
CA ASP A 213 -5.00 9.23 -10.45
C ASP A 213 -5.39 8.75 -9.05
N ALA A 214 -5.81 9.67 -8.17
CA ALA A 214 -6.31 9.32 -6.86
C ALA A 214 -7.56 8.42 -6.92
N VAL A 215 -8.51 8.74 -7.79
CA VAL A 215 -9.74 7.96 -7.99
C VAL A 215 -9.42 6.58 -8.56
N PHE A 216 -8.48 6.47 -9.50
CA PHE A 216 -8.04 5.18 -10.02
C PHE A 216 -7.47 4.28 -8.91
N LEU A 217 -6.51 4.78 -8.13
CA LEU A 217 -5.86 4.03 -7.05
C LEU A 217 -6.86 3.62 -5.95
N LEU A 218 -7.78 4.52 -5.58
CA LEU A 218 -8.86 4.22 -4.63
C LEU A 218 -9.86 3.21 -5.20
N GLY A 219 -10.19 3.30 -6.48
CA GLY A 219 -11.07 2.36 -7.17
C GLY A 219 -10.48 0.95 -7.20
N LEU A 220 -9.20 0.83 -7.53
CA LEU A 220 -8.49 -0.46 -7.53
C LEU A 220 -8.38 -1.03 -6.10
N THR A 221 -8.08 -0.17 -5.12
CA THR A 221 -8.08 -0.53 -3.69
C THR A 221 -9.45 -1.06 -3.26
N TYR A 222 -10.52 -0.37 -3.64
CA TYR A 222 -11.89 -0.80 -3.32
C TYR A 222 -12.24 -2.13 -3.98
N ALA A 223 -11.90 -2.32 -5.27
CA ALA A 223 -12.11 -3.59 -5.97
C ALA A 223 -11.39 -4.76 -5.28
N ALA A 224 -10.14 -4.56 -4.84
CA ALA A 224 -9.38 -5.55 -4.08
C ALA A 224 -10.06 -5.90 -2.74
N LEU A 225 -10.61 -4.91 -2.03
CA LEU A 225 -11.33 -5.14 -0.76
C LEU A 225 -12.66 -5.88 -0.96
N VAL A 226 -13.38 -5.60 -2.04
CA VAL A 226 -14.57 -6.36 -2.42
C VAL A 226 -14.19 -7.81 -2.71
N ALA A 227 -13.17 -8.05 -3.52
CA ALA A 227 -12.66 -9.38 -3.80
C ALA A 227 -12.24 -10.11 -2.49
N ALA A 228 -11.53 -9.44 -1.58
CA ALA A 228 -11.17 -9.98 -0.27
C ALA A 228 -12.41 -10.39 0.54
N SER A 229 -13.48 -9.61 0.48
CA SER A 229 -14.72 -9.89 1.21
C SER A 229 -15.42 -11.15 0.68
N VAL A 230 -15.48 -11.29 -0.66
CA VAL A 230 -16.03 -12.48 -1.32
C VAL A 230 -15.19 -13.72 -0.98
N GLY A 231 -13.88 -13.67 -1.15
CA GLY A 231 -12.99 -14.80 -0.83
C GLY A 231 -13.07 -15.25 0.64
N GLN A 232 -13.39 -14.35 1.57
CA GLN A 232 -13.63 -14.71 2.97
C GLN A 232 -15.01 -15.33 3.21
N GLU A 233 -16.04 -14.96 2.47
CA GLU A 233 -17.37 -15.55 2.57
C GLU A 233 -17.36 -16.98 2.06
N ASP A 234 -16.77 -17.25 0.91
CA ASP A 234 -16.66 -18.59 0.32
C ASP A 234 -15.98 -19.59 1.27
N ARG A 235 -15.01 -19.12 2.07
CA ARG A 235 -14.33 -19.93 3.08
C ARG A 235 -15.20 -20.34 4.28
N ARG A 236 -16.27 -19.62 4.56
CA ARG A 236 -17.21 -19.99 5.63
C ARG A 236 -18.02 -21.23 5.30
N TRP A 237 -18.22 -21.46 4.02
CA TRP A 237 -19.09 -22.53 3.50
C TRP A 237 -18.30 -23.72 2.94
N ALA A 238 -16.97 -23.60 2.84
CA ALA A 238 -16.13 -24.71 2.44
C ALA A 238 -15.98 -25.71 3.58
N PRO A 239 -16.28 -27.02 3.36
CA PRO A 239 -16.18 -28.09 4.34
C PRO A 239 -14.74 -28.28 4.86
#